data_fd69cede88aaf4b923baf6ed9aa6830f
#
_entry.id   fd69cede88aaf4b923baf6ed9aa6830f
#
_cell.length_a   1.000
_cell.length_b   1.000
_cell.length_c   1.000
_cell.angle_alpha   90.00
_cell.angle_beta   90.00
_cell.angle_gamma   90.00
#
_symmetry.space_group_name_H-M   'P 1'
#
loop_
_entity.id
_entity.type
_entity.pdbx_description
1 polymer ?
#
loop_
_entity_poly.entity_id
_entity_poly.type
_entity_poly.pdbx_seq_one_letter_code
_entity_poly.pdbx_strand_id
1 'polypeptide(L)'
;MPTPTVSTIFKVKKGQITFDAEGNDIEMSQYFSRVIHWPGNALSGVTIGRGYDMGSRSKVAVNQDMTKAGIPAAKAKTLSEGAGLKGSKAKEFVTKNKKAIGKITHAQQVKIFDNIYPGYESRAKLNYEKWTSTQKKRIDWNKLEQAIRDVLVDFVYQGFTKGPNPMKSGMNNDFDEMIKYINATLAIKQYEPGRNRIKYLKDRKPIAKPVSVGAVK
;
A
#
# COMPACT_ATOMS: atom_id res chain seq x y z
N MET A 1 20.92 -4.53 -32.27
CA MET A 1 19.94 -3.88 -31.36
C MET A 1 19.75 -4.81 -30.18
N PRO A 2 20.00 -4.40 -28.92
CA PRO A 2 19.75 -5.28 -27.79
C PRO A 2 18.25 -5.44 -27.60
N THR A 3 17.80 -6.67 -27.50
CA THR A 3 16.42 -7.07 -27.16
C THR A 3 16.02 -6.45 -25.82
N PRO A 4 14.81 -5.89 -25.67
CA PRO A 4 14.37 -5.34 -24.39
C PRO A 4 14.31 -6.48 -23.37
N THR A 5 15.11 -6.34 -22.33
CA THR A 5 15.12 -7.23 -21.16
C THR A 5 13.72 -7.25 -20.56
N VAL A 6 13.12 -8.42 -20.48
CA VAL A 6 11.87 -8.67 -19.77
C VAL A 6 12.02 -8.09 -18.35
N SER A 7 11.26 -7.06 -18.06
CA SER A 7 11.18 -6.47 -16.72
C SER A 7 10.82 -7.58 -15.74
N THR A 8 11.76 -7.94 -14.88
CA THR A 8 11.48 -8.86 -13.78
C THR A 8 10.46 -8.19 -12.88
N ILE A 9 9.21 -8.61 -12.97
CA ILE A 9 8.13 -8.09 -12.13
C ILE A 9 8.40 -8.58 -10.71
N PHE A 10 8.90 -7.69 -9.88
CA PHE A 10 9.10 -7.98 -8.45
C PHE A 10 7.74 -8.10 -7.78
N LYS A 11 7.34 -9.33 -7.48
CA LYS A 11 6.09 -9.63 -6.80
C LYS A 11 6.27 -9.60 -5.29
N VAL A 12 5.38 -8.89 -4.61
CA VAL A 12 5.20 -8.97 -3.16
C VAL A 12 4.31 -10.16 -2.80
N LYS A 13 4.38 -10.61 -1.56
CA LYS A 13 3.56 -11.73 -1.08
C LYS A 13 2.06 -11.41 -1.08
N LYS A 14 1.71 -10.18 -0.71
CA LYS A 14 0.34 -9.65 -0.66
C LYS A 14 0.33 -8.16 -0.99
N GLY A 15 -0.83 -7.63 -1.40
CA GLY A 15 -1.01 -6.20 -1.61
C GLY A 15 -0.28 -5.63 -2.83
N GLN A 16 -0.16 -6.41 -3.92
CA GLN A 16 0.52 -5.96 -5.13
C GLN A 16 -0.05 -4.63 -5.64
N ILE A 17 -1.38 -4.44 -5.59
CA ILE A 17 -2.01 -3.18 -5.98
C ILE A 17 -1.48 -1.98 -5.20
N THR A 18 -1.31 -2.13 -3.88
CA THR A 18 -0.75 -1.09 -3.02
C THR A 18 0.73 -0.86 -3.32
N PHE A 19 1.51 -1.94 -3.47
CA PHE A 19 2.93 -1.85 -3.81
C PHE A 19 3.14 -1.07 -5.10
N ASP A 20 2.38 -1.38 -6.15
CA ASP A 20 2.50 -0.72 -7.46
C ASP A 20 2.12 0.76 -7.42
N ALA A 21 1.17 1.13 -6.54
CA ALA A 21 0.69 2.49 -6.40
C ALA A 21 1.60 3.42 -5.55
N GLU A 22 2.46 2.86 -4.70
CA GLU A 22 3.26 3.63 -3.71
C GLU A 22 4.62 4.11 -4.25
N GLY A 23 4.75 4.25 -5.55
CA GLY A 23 5.96 4.76 -6.21
C GLY A 23 6.39 3.89 -7.39
N ASN A 24 7.59 4.14 -7.91
CA ASN A 24 8.13 3.38 -9.03
C ASN A 24 9.65 3.14 -8.90
N ASP A 25 10.20 2.42 -9.86
CA ASP A 25 11.61 2.08 -9.93
C ASP A 25 12.34 2.79 -11.07
N ILE A 26 11.74 3.84 -11.62
CA ILE A 26 12.31 4.67 -12.68
C ILE A 26 13.17 5.75 -12.01
N GLU A 27 14.49 5.67 -12.16
CA GLU A 27 15.45 6.50 -11.43
C GLU A 27 15.27 8.02 -11.65
N MET A 28 14.81 8.42 -12.84
CA MET A 28 14.56 9.84 -13.18
C MET A 28 13.17 10.31 -12.73
N SER A 29 12.34 9.43 -12.19
CA SER A 29 11.01 9.80 -11.72
C SER A 29 11.07 10.47 -10.36
N GLN A 30 10.22 11.48 -10.16
CA GLN A 30 9.97 12.05 -8.83
C GLN A 30 9.40 11.05 -7.83
N TYR A 31 8.81 9.96 -8.33
CA TYR A 31 8.24 8.84 -7.55
C TYR A 31 9.22 7.68 -7.36
N PHE A 32 10.52 7.88 -7.67
CA PHE A 32 11.53 6.85 -7.46
C PHE A 32 11.66 6.51 -5.98
N SER A 33 11.23 5.30 -5.61
CA SER A 33 11.02 4.92 -4.21
C SER A 33 12.23 4.28 -3.53
N ARG A 34 13.28 3.89 -4.26
CA ARG A 34 14.47 3.21 -3.71
C ARG A 34 15.50 4.12 -3.05
N VAL A 35 15.18 5.39 -2.87
CA VAL A 35 15.99 6.37 -2.11
C VAL A 35 15.14 6.99 -1.01
N ILE A 36 15.79 7.53 0.03
CA ILE A 36 15.04 8.31 1.02
C ILE A 36 14.43 9.56 0.37
N HIS A 37 13.20 9.86 0.78
CA HIS A 37 12.49 11.06 0.34
C HIS A 37 11.59 11.59 1.47
N TRP A 38 11.09 12.80 1.30
CA TRP A 38 10.08 13.40 2.16
C TRP A 38 8.84 13.73 1.33
N PRO A 39 7.64 13.21 1.71
CA PRO A 39 6.41 13.37 0.92
C PRO A 39 5.81 14.79 0.84
N GLY A 40 6.41 15.78 1.49
CA GLY A 40 6.04 17.19 1.29
C GLY A 40 5.02 17.77 2.28
N ASN A 41 4.62 17.06 3.35
CA ASN A 41 3.70 17.57 4.35
C ASN A 41 4.25 17.49 5.79
N ALA A 42 3.68 18.32 6.69
CA ALA A 42 4.16 18.46 8.07
C ALA A 42 4.08 17.19 8.91
N LEU A 43 3.20 16.24 8.57
CA LEU A 43 2.99 15.01 9.35
C LEU A 43 3.84 13.85 8.83
N SER A 44 4.37 13.93 7.60
CA SER A 44 5.19 12.88 6.99
C SER A 44 6.62 12.92 7.48
N GLY A 45 7.16 11.72 7.70
CA GLY A 45 8.55 11.50 8.06
C GLY A 45 9.48 11.26 6.89
N VAL A 46 10.71 10.89 7.22
CA VAL A 46 11.65 10.32 6.26
C VAL A 46 11.06 9.01 5.74
N THR A 47 10.91 8.88 4.44
CA THR A 47 10.27 7.73 3.80
C THR A 47 11.26 7.03 2.87
N ILE A 48 11.22 5.69 2.79
CA ILE A 48 11.97 4.88 1.83
C ILE A 48 11.11 3.72 1.32
N GLY A 49 11.45 3.24 0.13
CA GLY A 49 10.68 2.15 -0.49
C GLY A 49 9.24 2.55 -0.77
N ARG A 50 8.37 1.57 -0.79
CA ARG A 50 6.94 1.75 -1.06
C ARG A 50 6.20 2.12 0.22
N GLY A 51 6.34 3.37 0.67
CA GLY A 51 5.58 3.92 1.80
C GLY A 51 6.11 3.57 3.21
N TYR A 52 7.36 3.16 3.37
CA TYR A 52 7.95 3.00 4.70
C TYR A 52 8.28 4.37 5.30
N ASP A 53 7.35 4.96 6.02
CA ASP A 53 7.51 6.22 6.76
C ASP A 53 8.14 5.96 8.14
N MET A 54 9.25 6.63 8.44
CA MET A 54 10.01 6.51 9.69
C MET A 54 9.53 7.50 10.77
N GLY A 55 8.66 8.45 10.43
CA GLY A 55 8.29 9.58 11.30
C GLY A 55 7.56 9.21 12.59
N SER A 56 7.01 8.01 12.68
CA SER A 56 6.34 7.50 13.89
C SER A 56 6.97 6.21 14.41
N ARG A 57 8.22 5.91 14.00
CA ARG A 57 8.96 4.73 14.42
C ARG A 57 10.13 5.10 15.33
N SER A 58 10.55 4.18 16.19
CA SER A 58 11.78 4.32 16.96
C SER A 58 13.02 3.98 16.10
N LYS A 59 14.18 4.49 16.46
CA LYS A 59 15.46 4.15 15.81
C LYS A 59 15.72 2.65 15.83
N VAL A 60 15.42 1.99 16.95
CA VAL A 60 15.57 0.54 17.09
C VAL A 60 14.69 -0.20 16.09
N ALA A 61 13.41 0.17 15.99
CA ALA A 61 12.49 -0.46 15.05
C ALA A 61 12.92 -0.27 13.59
N VAL A 62 13.32 0.95 13.21
CA VAL A 62 13.81 1.21 11.84
C VAL A 62 15.06 0.39 11.54
N ASN A 63 16.04 0.35 12.45
CA ASN A 63 17.26 -0.43 12.27
C ASN A 63 16.95 -1.93 12.07
N GLN A 64 16.08 -2.49 12.91
CA GLN A 64 15.66 -3.89 12.82
C GLN A 64 14.93 -4.20 11.51
N ASP A 65 13.97 -3.35 11.11
CA ASP A 65 13.22 -3.52 9.86
C ASP A 65 14.15 -3.49 8.64
N MET A 66 15.10 -2.53 8.61
CA MET A 66 16.06 -2.40 7.52
C MET A 66 17.03 -3.60 7.47
N THR A 67 17.54 -4.03 8.59
CA THR A 67 18.42 -5.21 8.68
C THR A 67 17.69 -6.48 8.27
N LYS A 68 16.45 -6.67 8.74
CA LYS A 68 15.59 -7.79 8.34
C LYS A 68 15.30 -7.81 6.84
N ALA A 69 15.24 -6.64 6.20
CA ALA A 69 15.09 -6.52 4.76
C ALA A 69 16.40 -6.83 3.98
N GLY A 70 17.51 -7.09 4.68
CA GLY A 70 18.80 -7.37 4.08
C GLY A 70 19.60 -6.12 3.70
N ILE A 71 19.29 -4.97 4.30
CA ILE A 71 20.11 -3.77 4.15
C ILE A 71 21.33 -3.90 5.06
N PRO A 72 22.56 -3.60 4.56
CA PRO A 72 23.76 -3.69 5.36
C PRO A 72 23.69 -2.88 6.66
N ALA A 73 24.20 -3.43 7.77
CA ALA A 73 24.07 -2.86 9.11
C ALA A 73 24.48 -1.39 9.22
N ALA A 74 25.57 -0.99 8.59
CA ALA A 74 26.02 0.40 8.58
C ALA A 74 24.97 1.33 7.92
N LYS A 75 24.41 0.93 6.78
CA LYS A 75 23.34 1.68 6.09
C LYS A 75 22.04 1.68 6.90
N ALA A 76 21.65 0.55 7.49
CA ALA A 76 20.48 0.45 8.35
C ALA A 76 20.57 1.39 9.56
N LYS A 77 21.77 1.47 10.18
CA LYS A 77 22.06 2.43 11.27
C LYS A 77 21.88 3.88 10.79
N THR A 78 22.46 4.24 9.64
CA THR A 78 22.31 5.60 9.09
C THR A 78 20.84 5.93 8.76
N LEU A 79 20.09 4.99 8.18
CA LEU A 79 18.66 5.14 7.92
C LEU A 79 17.88 5.37 9.21
N SER A 80 18.24 4.67 10.29
CA SER A 80 17.53 4.78 11.57
C SER A 80 17.66 6.16 12.22
N GLU A 81 18.64 6.96 11.85
CA GLU A 81 18.74 8.36 12.32
C GLU A 81 17.60 9.25 11.80
N GLY A 82 16.91 8.83 10.72
CA GLY A 82 15.70 9.47 10.22
C GLY A 82 14.44 9.16 11.03
N ALA A 83 14.51 8.24 12.00
CA ALA A 83 13.36 7.84 12.82
C ALA A 83 12.86 8.99 13.71
N GLY A 84 11.53 9.13 13.79
CA GLY A 84 10.88 10.18 14.60
C GLY A 84 10.92 11.58 13.98
N LEU A 85 11.67 11.79 12.90
CA LEU A 85 11.73 13.09 12.22
C LEU A 85 10.50 13.28 11.34
N LYS A 86 9.87 14.45 11.42
CA LYS A 86 8.69 14.84 10.60
C LYS A 86 8.85 16.25 10.05
N GLY A 87 8.06 16.55 9.00
CA GLY A 87 7.99 17.89 8.42
C GLY A 87 9.37 18.42 7.98
N SER A 88 9.71 19.63 8.42
CA SER A 88 10.98 20.28 8.06
C SER A 88 12.21 19.49 8.49
N LYS A 89 12.19 18.86 9.67
CA LYS A 89 13.31 18.02 10.14
C LYS A 89 13.52 16.79 9.27
N ALA A 90 12.44 16.17 8.78
CA ALA A 90 12.53 15.06 7.82
C ALA A 90 13.08 15.53 6.48
N LYS A 91 12.63 16.68 5.97
CA LYS A 91 13.16 17.33 4.74
C LYS A 91 14.65 17.59 4.85
N GLU A 92 15.09 18.20 5.95
CA GLU A 92 16.51 18.49 6.20
C GLU A 92 17.36 17.22 6.22
N PHE A 93 16.92 16.20 6.95
CA PHE A 93 17.61 14.91 6.98
C PHE A 93 17.75 14.30 5.60
N VAL A 94 16.66 14.30 4.80
CA VAL A 94 16.69 13.79 3.43
C VAL A 94 17.67 14.57 2.57
N THR A 95 17.62 15.90 2.60
CA THR A 95 18.52 16.76 1.82
C THR A 95 19.99 16.46 2.14
N LYS A 96 20.32 16.32 3.42
CA LYS A 96 21.69 16.10 3.88
C LYS A 96 22.21 14.69 3.57
N ASN A 97 21.34 13.67 3.68
CA ASN A 97 21.80 12.27 3.73
C ASN A 97 21.46 11.45 2.47
N LYS A 98 20.57 11.92 1.57
CA LYS A 98 20.10 11.17 0.41
C LYS A 98 21.24 10.62 -0.45
N LYS A 99 22.23 11.44 -0.76
CA LYS A 99 23.37 11.05 -1.59
C LYS A 99 24.26 9.99 -0.90
N ALA A 100 24.57 10.18 0.37
CA ALA A 100 25.41 9.27 1.14
C ALA A 100 24.75 7.91 1.41
N ILE A 101 23.46 7.91 1.75
CA ILE A 101 22.67 6.67 1.95
C ILE A 101 22.50 5.92 0.62
N GLY A 102 22.26 6.64 -0.48
CA GLY A 102 22.10 6.06 -1.81
C GLY A 102 20.86 5.17 -1.94
N LYS A 103 20.90 4.27 -2.92
CA LYS A 103 19.76 3.41 -3.30
C LYS A 103 19.73 2.12 -2.47
N ILE A 104 18.52 1.64 -2.16
CA ILE A 104 18.28 0.23 -1.79
C ILE A 104 18.00 -0.60 -3.05
N THR A 105 18.18 -1.90 -2.97
CA THR A 105 17.86 -2.80 -4.07
C THR A 105 16.35 -3.05 -4.18
N HIS A 106 15.88 -3.53 -5.32
CA HIS A 106 14.51 -4.00 -5.49
C HIS A 106 14.12 -5.06 -4.48
N ALA A 107 14.97 -6.07 -4.28
CA ALA A 107 14.71 -7.14 -3.32
C ALA A 107 14.57 -6.60 -1.89
N GLN A 108 15.37 -5.61 -1.51
CA GLN A 108 15.25 -4.94 -0.21
C GLN A 108 13.93 -4.18 -0.09
N GLN A 109 13.53 -3.44 -1.12
CA GLN A 109 12.26 -2.73 -1.15
C GLN A 109 11.05 -3.67 -1.02
N VAL A 110 11.05 -4.79 -1.75
CA VAL A 110 10.02 -5.83 -1.62
C VAL A 110 9.97 -6.38 -0.20
N LYS A 111 11.12 -6.73 0.39
CA LYS A 111 11.18 -7.24 1.76
C LYS A 111 10.69 -6.21 2.80
N ILE A 112 11.02 -4.92 2.63
CA ILE A 112 10.49 -3.87 3.51
C ILE A 112 8.97 -3.86 3.44
N PHE A 113 8.40 -3.86 2.24
CA PHE A 113 6.95 -3.86 2.05
C PHE A 113 6.30 -5.11 2.65
N ASP A 114 6.80 -6.30 2.34
CA ASP A 114 6.32 -7.57 2.88
C ASP A 114 6.35 -7.62 4.42
N ASN A 115 7.33 -6.95 5.05
CA ASN A 115 7.44 -6.87 6.50
C ASN A 115 6.39 -5.96 7.14
N ILE A 116 5.98 -4.88 6.46
CA ILE A 116 5.03 -3.90 7.03
C ILE A 116 3.58 -4.15 6.62
N TYR A 117 3.34 -4.76 5.45
CA TYR A 117 2.00 -4.95 4.91
C TYR A 117 1.06 -5.72 5.84
N PRO A 118 1.47 -6.77 6.57
CA PRO A 118 0.62 -7.45 7.54
C PRO A 118 0.07 -6.53 8.64
N GLY A 119 0.83 -5.52 9.06
CA GLY A 119 0.36 -4.51 10.01
C GLY A 119 -0.75 -3.63 9.44
N TYR A 120 -0.70 -3.32 8.14
CA TYR A 120 -1.79 -2.61 7.45
C TYR A 120 -3.01 -3.50 7.25
N GLU A 121 -2.83 -4.78 6.90
CA GLU A 121 -3.91 -5.76 6.80
C GLU A 121 -4.65 -5.89 8.14
N SER A 122 -3.92 -6.02 9.25
CA SER A 122 -4.50 -6.06 10.60
C SER A 122 -5.28 -4.78 10.95
N ARG A 123 -4.74 -3.61 10.63
CA ARG A 123 -5.46 -2.33 10.83
C ARG A 123 -6.71 -2.22 9.98
N ALA A 124 -6.66 -2.68 8.73
CA ALA A 124 -7.82 -2.68 7.85
C ALA A 124 -8.92 -3.60 8.40
N LYS A 125 -8.55 -4.80 8.88
CA LYS A 125 -9.47 -5.71 9.54
C LYS A 125 -10.13 -5.08 10.77
N LEU A 126 -9.36 -4.47 11.67
CA LEU A 126 -9.90 -3.78 12.85
C LEU A 126 -10.85 -2.63 12.47
N ASN A 127 -10.49 -1.83 11.48
CA ASN A 127 -11.38 -0.76 10.98
C ASN A 127 -12.66 -1.34 10.36
N TYR A 128 -12.54 -2.41 9.59
CA TYR A 128 -13.67 -3.10 9.00
C TYR A 128 -14.63 -3.60 10.09
N GLU A 129 -14.13 -4.32 11.07
CA GLU A 129 -14.92 -4.83 12.20
C GLU A 129 -15.58 -3.70 12.98
N LYS A 130 -14.82 -2.64 13.31
CA LYS A 130 -15.36 -1.46 14.00
C LYS A 130 -16.54 -0.83 13.28
N TRP A 131 -16.44 -0.66 11.96
CA TRP A 131 -17.41 0.14 11.21
C TRP A 131 -18.55 -0.68 10.58
N THR A 132 -18.44 -2.00 10.58
CA THR A 132 -19.43 -2.88 9.94
C THR A 132 -20.10 -3.86 10.90
N SER A 133 -19.66 -3.98 12.15
CA SER A 133 -20.16 -4.98 13.12
C SER A 133 -21.68 -4.99 13.31
N THR A 134 -22.33 -3.84 13.20
CA THR A 134 -23.79 -3.69 13.36
C THR A 134 -24.57 -3.80 12.04
N GLN A 135 -23.89 -4.02 10.91
CA GLN A 135 -24.53 -4.08 9.61
C GLN A 135 -25.06 -5.47 9.31
N LYS A 136 -26.39 -5.59 9.03
CA LYS A 136 -27.06 -6.89 8.80
C LYS A 136 -26.53 -7.69 7.61
N LYS A 137 -26.05 -7.02 6.55
CA LYS A 137 -25.52 -7.67 5.33
C LYS A 137 -24.02 -7.87 5.33
N ARG A 138 -23.37 -7.62 6.46
CA ARG A 138 -21.92 -7.73 6.58
C ARG A 138 -21.46 -9.18 6.37
N ILE A 139 -20.45 -9.35 5.55
CA ILE A 139 -19.70 -10.60 5.41
C ILE A 139 -18.46 -10.55 6.29
N ASP A 140 -18.09 -11.65 6.93
CA ASP A 140 -16.90 -11.70 7.79
C ASP A 140 -15.64 -11.42 6.97
N TRP A 141 -14.69 -10.70 7.56
CA TRP A 141 -13.44 -10.31 6.91
C TRP A 141 -12.75 -11.45 6.17
N ASN A 142 -12.65 -12.62 6.80
CA ASN A 142 -11.97 -13.77 6.21
C ASN A 142 -12.74 -14.42 5.04
N LYS A 143 -14.03 -14.09 4.87
CA LYS A 143 -14.91 -14.57 3.79
C LYS A 143 -15.06 -13.55 2.66
N LEU A 144 -14.51 -12.35 2.84
CA LEU A 144 -14.46 -11.36 1.76
C LEU A 144 -13.57 -11.88 0.62
N GLU A 145 -13.94 -11.56 -0.60
CA GLU A 145 -13.10 -11.77 -1.77
C GLU A 145 -11.74 -11.06 -1.59
N GLN A 146 -10.65 -11.72 -2.03
CA GLN A 146 -9.31 -11.19 -1.85
C GLN A 146 -9.16 -9.80 -2.46
N ALA A 147 -9.73 -9.56 -3.65
CA ALA A 147 -9.65 -8.27 -4.32
C ALA A 147 -10.35 -7.15 -3.53
N ILE A 148 -11.47 -7.45 -2.88
CA ILE A 148 -12.15 -6.51 -1.97
C ILE A 148 -11.26 -6.19 -0.77
N ARG A 149 -10.68 -7.21 -0.12
CA ARG A 149 -9.75 -7.00 1.00
C ARG A 149 -8.55 -6.16 0.62
N ASP A 150 -7.93 -6.45 -0.53
CA ASP A 150 -6.77 -5.70 -1.00
C ASP A 150 -7.08 -4.21 -1.18
N VAL A 151 -8.25 -3.87 -1.71
CA VAL A 151 -8.68 -2.48 -1.85
C VAL A 151 -8.99 -1.83 -0.49
N LEU A 152 -9.62 -2.57 0.44
CA LEU A 152 -9.84 -2.07 1.81
C LEU A 152 -8.51 -1.81 2.54
N VAL A 153 -7.51 -2.67 2.36
CA VAL A 153 -6.16 -2.45 2.90
C VAL A 153 -5.50 -1.24 2.23
N ASP A 154 -5.66 -1.09 0.92
CA ASP A 154 -5.12 0.05 0.18
C ASP A 154 -5.73 1.39 0.62
N PHE A 155 -7.03 1.42 0.95
CA PHE A 155 -7.64 2.61 1.58
C PHE A 155 -6.96 2.97 2.91
N VAL A 156 -6.69 1.97 3.75
CA VAL A 156 -6.02 2.18 5.04
C VAL A 156 -4.56 2.59 4.84
N TYR A 157 -3.89 2.02 3.86
CA TYR A 157 -2.51 2.36 3.50
C TYR A 157 -2.39 3.83 3.09
N GLN A 158 -3.33 4.32 2.32
CA GLN A 158 -3.40 5.71 1.87
C GLN A 158 -3.93 6.68 2.95
N GLY A 159 -4.41 6.17 4.10
CA GLY A 159 -4.88 6.99 5.22
C GLY A 159 -6.38 7.25 5.25
N PHE A 160 -7.19 6.60 4.40
CA PHE A 160 -8.66 6.68 4.46
C PHE A 160 -9.21 5.83 5.62
N THR A 161 -8.92 6.25 6.84
CA THR A 161 -9.29 5.55 8.09
C THR A 161 -10.36 6.27 8.90
N LYS A 162 -10.70 7.49 8.53
CA LYS A 162 -11.72 8.29 9.22
C LYS A 162 -13.10 7.97 8.65
N GLY A 163 -14.01 7.54 9.52
CA GLY A 163 -15.40 7.25 9.17
C GLY A 163 -15.65 5.86 8.56
N PRO A 164 -16.93 5.47 8.44
CA PRO A 164 -17.33 4.11 8.10
C PRO A 164 -17.30 3.79 6.60
N ASN A 165 -17.43 4.81 5.73
CA ASN A 165 -17.75 4.61 4.32
C ASN A 165 -16.74 3.78 3.53
N PRO A 166 -15.41 3.96 3.68
CA PRO A 166 -14.46 3.11 3.00
C PRO A 166 -14.64 1.62 3.32
N MET A 167 -14.86 1.30 4.60
CA MET A 167 -15.03 -0.09 5.03
C MET A 167 -16.39 -0.68 4.62
N LYS A 168 -17.45 0.13 4.69
CA LYS A 168 -18.79 -0.29 4.28
C LYS A 168 -18.89 -0.58 2.78
N SER A 169 -18.10 0.08 1.95
CA SER A 169 -18.15 -0.12 0.50
C SER A 169 -17.83 -1.54 0.04
N GLY A 170 -17.11 -2.31 0.85
CA GLY A 170 -16.76 -3.71 0.54
C GLY A 170 -17.46 -4.75 1.40
N MET A 171 -18.35 -4.35 2.32
CA MET A 171 -18.86 -5.25 3.37
C MET A 171 -19.76 -6.39 2.86
N ASN A 172 -20.31 -6.26 1.66
CA ASN A 172 -21.24 -7.22 1.05
C ASN A 172 -20.54 -8.14 0.03
N ASN A 173 -19.22 -8.06 -0.16
CA ASN A 173 -18.52 -8.68 -1.29
C ASN A 173 -18.99 -8.19 -2.68
N ASP A 174 -19.59 -7.02 -2.74
CA ASP A 174 -20.11 -6.46 -3.99
C ASP A 174 -19.05 -5.56 -4.66
N PHE A 175 -18.50 -6.05 -5.77
CA PHE A 175 -17.49 -5.34 -6.57
C PHE A 175 -18.07 -4.06 -7.19
N ASP A 176 -19.32 -4.08 -7.64
CA ASP A 176 -19.97 -2.93 -8.30
C ASP A 176 -20.28 -1.83 -7.28
N GLU A 177 -20.75 -2.19 -6.08
CA GLU A 177 -20.93 -1.24 -4.97
C GLU A 177 -19.61 -0.55 -4.62
N MET A 178 -18.52 -1.32 -4.50
CA MET A 178 -17.20 -0.75 -4.20
C MET A 178 -16.69 0.15 -5.32
N ILE A 179 -16.82 -0.25 -6.59
CA ILE A 179 -16.47 0.57 -7.76
C ILE A 179 -17.30 1.86 -7.79
N LYS A 180 -18.61 1.77 -7.54
CA LYS A 180 -19.51 2.92 -7.44
C LYS A 180 -19.05 3.88 -6.33
N TYR A 181 -18.71 3.37 -5.16
CA TYR A 181 -18.18 4.16 -4.05
C TYR A 181 -16.90 4.91 -4.42
N ILE A 182 -15.93 4.24 -5.05
CA ILE A 182 -14.68 4.85 -5.50
C ILE A 182 -14.96 5.99 -6.49
N ASN A 183 -15.85 5.76 -7.46
CA ASN A 183 -16.21 6.76 -8.47
C ASN A 183 -16.95 7.97 -7.88
N ALA A 184 -17.80 7.76 -6.88
CA ALA A 184 -18.59 8.80 -6.25
C ALA A 184 -17.81 9.63 -5.22
N THR A 185 -16.68 9.11 -4.69
CA THR A 185 -15.92 9.75 -3.62
C THR A 185 -14.73 10.49 -4.19
N LEU A 186 -14.88 11.80 -4.42
CA LEU A 186 -13.84 12.64 -5.06
C LEU A 186 -12.47 12.50 -4.38
N ALA A 187 -12.45 12.49 -3.04
CA ALA A 187 -11.22 12.33 -2.25
C ALA A 187 -10.45 11.03 -2.54
N ILE A 188 -11.12 10.00 -3.05
CA ILE A 188 -10.52 8.71 -3.45
C ILE A 188 -10.28 8.71 -4.96
N LYS A 189 -11.28 9.12 -5.74
CA LYS A 189 -11.26 9.08 -7.20
C LYS A 189 -10.09 9.85 -7.82
N GLN A 190 -9.69 10.96 -7.24
CA GLN A 190 -8.57 11.76 -7.74
C GLN A 190 -7.24 10.98 -7.80
N TYR A 191 -7.10 9.90 -7.03
CA TYR A 191 -5.89 9.05 -7.01
C TYR A 191 -5.99 7.83 -7.93
N GLU A 192 -7.16 7.56 -8.54
CA GLU A 192 -7.35 6.37 -9.37
C GLU A 192 -6.39 6.25 -10.58
N PRO A 193 -5.97 7.36 -11.26
CA PRO A 193 -4.99 7.23 -12.33
C PRO A 193 -3.67 6.58 -11.92
N GLY A 194 -3.27 6.71 -10.64
CA GLY A 194 -2.06 6.06 -10.08
C GLY A 194 -2.33 4.78 -9.30
N ARG A 195 -3.57 4.59 -8.79
CA ARG A 195 -3.90 3.45 -7.92
C ARG A 195 -4.60 2.29 -8.63
N ASN A 196 -5.35 2.57 -9.70
CA ASN A 196 -5.99 1.56 -10.54
C ASN A 196 -6.92 0.58 -9.80
N ARG A 197 -7.55 0.97 -8.67
CA ARG A 197 -8.43 0.11 -7.87
C ARG A 197 -9.64 -0.38 -8.67
N ILE A 198 -10.24 0.52 -9.45
CA ILE A 198 -11.40 0.20 -10.29
C ILE A 198 -11.02 -0.88 -11.31
N LYS A 199 -9.89 -0.71 -12.00
CA LYS A 199 -9.40 -1.72 -12.95
C LYS A 199 -9.10 -3.04 -12.24
N TYR A 200 -8.42 -2.98 -11.09
CA TYR A 200 -8.08 -4.15 -10.27
C TYR A 200 -9.30 -4.96 -9.88
N LEU A 201 -10.37 -4.28 -9.44
CA LEU A 201 -11.65 -4.91 -9.09
C LEU A 201 -12.34 -5.52 -10.32
N LYS A 202 -12.43 -4.79 -11.44
CA LYS A 202 -13.03 -5.28 -12.67
C LYS A 202 -12.36 -6.54 -13.19
N ASP A 203 -11.04 -6.58 -13.18
CA ASP A 203 -10.24 -7.71 -13.68
C ASP A 203 -10.38 -8.97 -12.81
N ARG A 204 -10.86 -8.82 -11.56
CA ARG A 204 -11.00 -9.90 -10.56
C ARG A 204 -12.43 -10.19 -10.13
N LYS A 205 -13.38 -9.46 -10.70
CA LYS A 205 -14.80 -9.72 -10.45
C LYS A 205 -15.15 -11.13 -10.91
N PRO A 206 -15.75 -11.98 -10.05
CA PRO A 206 -16.18 -13.30 -10.44
C PRO A 206 -17.16 -13.23 -11.63
N ILE A 207 -16.93 -14.06 -12.65
CA ILE A 207 -17.87 -14.22 -13.76
C ILE A 207 -19.10 -14.91 -13.17
N ALA A 208 -20.28 -14.29 -13.32
CA ALA A 208 -21.54 -14.91 -12.92
C ALA A 208 -21.67 -16.26 -13.65
N LYS A 209 -21.82 -17.34 -12.88
CA LYS A 209 -22.12 -18.64 -13.49
C LYS A 209 -23.42 -18.49 -14.27
N PRO A 210 -23.49 -18.94 -15.53
CA PRO A 210 -24.76 -18.94 -16.26
C PRO A 210 -25.79 -19.71 -15.45
N VAL A 211 -26.93 -19.09 -15.23
CA VAL A 211 -28.09 -19.77 -14.60
C VAL A 211 -28.43 -20.95 -15.50
N SER A 212 -28.22 -22.16 -15.02
CA SER A 212 -28.73 -23.35 -15.72
C SER A 212 -30.25 -23.22 -15.79
N VAL A 213 -30.74 -22.85 -16.94
CA VAL A 213 -32.17 -22.94 -17.21
C VAL A 213 -32.51 -24.42 -17.15
N GLY A 214 -33.13 -24.81 -16.03
CA GLY A 214 -33.60 -26.18 -15.84
C GLY A 214 -34.48 -26.57 -17.02
N ALA A 215 -34.12 -27.67 -17.67
CA ALA A 215 -34.97 -28.25 -18.71
C ALA A 215 -36.38 -28.48 -18.12
N VAL A 216 -37.32 -27.69 -18.60
CA VAL A 216 -38.75 -27.96 -18.34
C VAL A 216 -39.05 -29.32 -19.02
N LYS A 217 -39.37 -30.33 -18.21
CA LYS A 217 -39.88 -31.61 -18.69
C LYS A 217 -41.36 -31.46 -18.94
#